data_5188a0735b3234469251145ed2989188
#
_entry.id   5188a0735b3234469251145ed2989188
#
_cell.length_a   1.000
_cell.length_b   1.000
_cell.length_c   1.000
_cell.angle_alpha   90.00
_cell.angle_beta   90.00
_cell.angle_gamma   90.00
#
_symmetry.space_group_name_H-M   'P 1'
#
loop_
_entity.id
_entity.type
_entity.pdbx_description
1 polymer ?
#
loop_
_entity_poly.entity_id
_entity_poly.type
_entity_poly.pdbx_seq_one_letter_code
_entity_poly.pdbx_strand_id
1 'polypeptide(L)'
;MTDNDPPWLRVMSFNLHVDWPASPHPWRERRNVVAHLLRMERPHLIGTQEGLHGQLQDLEADLGPEHYGWIGQGREGGSRGEFMAIGYDRTRLRPLEYDHFWLSGTPQEPGSNTWGGGWPRMVTWVRFHDLSGGGELFAANTHFDDASAYARECSAELLAERLNTLAPEVPRIVTGDFNTPAGDSTVHAALLTRADLVDTWEAAEERGPAHGTFHDYRPPVPGGDRIDWILASRGTRVRRATLNDFAPNGRYPSDHLPVQALLRTAC
;
A
#
# COMPACT_ATOMS: atom_id res chain seq x y z
N MET A 1 -0.11 19.39 24.22
CA MET A 1 0.35 19.26 22.85
C MET A 1 1.40 20.31 22.65
N THR A 2 2.63 19.95 22.45
CA THR A 2 3.68 20.91 22.12
C THR A 2 3.45 21.36 20.67
N ASP A 3 3.55 22.68 20.40
CA ASP A 3 3.37 23.27 19.05
C ASP A 3 4.36 22.75 17.99
N ASN A 4 5.23 21.81 18.34
CA ASN A 4 6.27 21.22 17.50
C ASN A 4 5.97 19.79 17.00
N ASP A 5 4.84 19.21 17.36
CA ASP A 5 4.51 17.86 16.88
C ASP A 5 4.13 17.87 15.38
N PRO A 6 4.73 17.01 14.53
CA PRO A 6 4.37 16.96 13.12
C PRO A 6 2.88 16.64 12.94
N PRO A 7 2.21 17.21 11.93
CA PRO A 7 0.79 16.96 11.72
C PRO A 7 0.54 15.51 11.28
N TRP A 8 -0.64 15.00 11.61
CA TRP A 8 -1.05 13.64 11.30
C TRP A 8 -1.06 13.36 9.78
N LEU A 9 -0.53 12.22 9.40
CA LEU A 9 -0.53 11.71 8.04
C LEU A 9 -1.62 10.64 7.88
N ARG A 10 -2.46 10.79 6.86
CA ARG A 10 -3.44 9.77 6.46
C ARG A 10 -2.81 8.88 5.42
N VAL A 11 -2.69 7.60 5.73
CA VAL A 11 -2.10 6.57 4.86
C VAL A 11 -3.16 5.55 4.51
N MET A 12 -3.16 5.09 3.26
CA MET A 12 -4.05 4.04 2.77
C MET A 12 -3.27 2.99 1.99
N SER A 13 -3.56 1.72 2.20
CA SER A 13 -3.22 0.62 1.30
C SER A 13 -4.51 0.13 0.66
N PHE A 14 -4.53 0.03 -0.67
CA PHE A 14 -5.75 -0.29 -1.39
C PHE A 14 -5.49 -1.11 -2.65
N ASN A 15 -5.74 -2.40 -2.58
CA ASN A 15 -5.82 -3.25 -3.77
C ASN A 15 -7.05 -2.84 -4.60
N LEU A 16 -6.82 -2.38 -5.84
CA LEU A 16 -7.86 -1.82 -6.73
C LEU A 16 -8.65 -2.89 -7.46
N HIS A 17 -8.27 -4.14 -7.37
CA HIS A 17 -8.74 -5.23 -8.22
C HIS A 17 -8.51 -4.94 -9.71
N VAL A 18 -7.72 -5.75 -10.34
CA VAL A 18 -7.37 -5.64 -11.76
C VAL A 18 -8.61 -5.64 -12.67
N ASP A 19 -8.62 -4.77 -13.68
CA ASP A 19 -9.67 -4.77 -14.69
C ASP A 19 -9.36 -5.77 -15.83
N TRP A 20 -9.95 -6.93 -15.76
CA TRP A 20 -9.81 -7.94 -16.81
C TRP A 20 -11.13 -8.12 -17.59
N PRO A 21 -11.09 -8.47 -18.90
CA PRO A 21 -12.22 -8.35 -19.80
C PRO A 21 -13.49 -9.13 -19.40
N ALA A 22 -13.34 -10.21 -18.64
CA ALA A 22 -14.47 -11.03 -18.17
C ALA A 22 -14.82 -10.82 -16.71
N SER A 23 -14.30 -9.76 -16.07
CA SER A 23 -14.60 -9.49 -14.67
C SER A 23 -16.11 -9.29 -14.45
N PRO A 24 -16.71 -9.97 -13.47
CA PRO A 24 -18.10 -9.72 -13.07
C PRO A 24 -18.26 -8.33 -12.41
N HIS A 25 -17.14 -7.70 -12.01
CA HIS A 25 -17.05 -6.37 -11.38
C HIS A 25 -16.10 -5.47 -12.18
N PRO A 26 -16.43 -5.10 -13.44
CA PRO A 26 -15.52 -4.36 -14.31
C PRO A 26 -15.23 -2.98 -13.74
N TRP A 27 -14.03 -2.46 -14.02
CA TRP A 27 -13.56 -1.16 -13.53
C TRP A 27 -14.53 -0.01 -13.80
N ARG A 28 -15.14 0.03 -15.00
CA ARG A 28 -16.11 1.08 -15.37
C ARG A 28 -17.29 1.22 -14.40
N GLU A 29 -17.64 0.13 -13.69
CA GLU A 29 -18.73 0.14 -12.70
C GLU A 29 -18.26 0.50 -11.30
N ARG A 30 -16.97 0.24 -10.99
CA ARG A 30 -16.33 0.49 -9.69
C ARG A 30 -15.67 1.86 -9.61
N ARG A 31 -15.17 2.41 -10.72
CA ARG A 31 -14.40 3.67 -10.80
C ARG A 31 -15.04 4.79 -9.97
N ASN A 32 -16.32 5.07 -10.15
CA ASN A 32 -16.99 6.14 -9.43
C ASN A 32 -17.06 5.90 -7.92
N VAL A 33 -17.17 4.64 -7.48
CA VAL A 33 -17.20 4.26 -6.07
C VAL A 33 -15.80 4.45 -5.46
N VAL A 34 -14.76 4.01 -6.17
CA VAL A 34 -13.35 4.21 -5.78
C VAL A 34 -13.03 5.71 -5.67
N ALA A 35 -13.34 6.49 -6.72
CA ALA A 35 -13.09 7.92 -6.71
C ALA A 35 -13.85 8.66 -5.60
N HIS A 36 -15.09 8.24 -5.31
CA HIS A 36 -15.88 8.82 -4.22
C HIS A 36 -15.25 8.50 -2.85
N LEU A 37 -14.85 7.25 -2.62
CA LEU A 37 -14.13 6.85 -1.42
C LEU A 37 -12.86 7.69 -1.20
N LEU A 38 -12.02 7.80 -2.22
CA LEU A 38 -10.76 8.55 -2.12
C LEU A 38 -10.98 10.05 -1.87
N ARG A 39 -12.03 10.64 -2.46
CA ARG A 39 -12.40 12.04 -2.18
C ARG A 39 -12.92 12.25 -0.76
N MET A 40 -13.61 11.27 -0.17
CA MET A 40 -14.08 11.33 1.23
C MET A 40 -12.91 11.20 2.21
N GLU A 41 -12.08 10.19 2.02
CA GLU A 41 -11.00 9.83 2.95
C GLU A 41 -9.79 10.76 2.81
N ARG A 42 -9.55 11.29 1.62
CA ARG A 42 -8.47 12.24 1.32
C ARG A 42 -7.12 11.77 1.88
N PRO A 43 -6.67 10.55 1.58
CA PRO A 43 -5.39 10.06 2.06
C PRO A 43 -4.25 10.93 1.52
N HIS A 44 -3.24 11.19 2.36
CA HIS A 44 -2.05 11.92 1.92
C HIS A 44 -1.09 10.99 1.16
N LEU A 45 -1.10 9.70 1.51
CA LEU A 45 -0.30 8.65 0.88
C LEU A 45 -1.19 7.45 0.59
N ILE A 46 -1.12 6.91 -0.63
CA ILE A 46 -1.90 5.76 -1.07
C ILE A 46 -0.94 4.76 -1.72
N GLY A 47 -0.82 3.55 -1.19
CA GLY A 47 -0.25 2.43 -1.93
C GLY A 47 -1.37 1.66 -2.62
N THR A 48 -1.30 1.51 -3.95
CA THR A 48 -2.29 0.71 -4.69
C THR A 48 -1.66 -0.54 -5.27
N GLN A 49 -2.42 -1.64 -5.29
CA GLN A 49 -2.06 -2.89 -5.91
C GLN A 49 -3.05 -3.22 -7.03
N GLU A 50 -2.65 -4.05 -7.98
CA GLU A 50 -3.42 -4.53 -9.14
C GLU A 50 -3.90 -3.48 -10.15
N GLY A 51 -3.75 -2.19 -9.85
CA GLY A 51 -4.19 -1.16 -10.79
C GLY A 51 -3.46 -1.24 -12.12
N LEU A 52 -4.20 -1.33 -13.24
CA LEU A 52 -3.65 -1.17 -14.57
C LEU A 52 -3.39 0.31 -14.87
N HIS A 53 -2.52 0.60 -15.83
CA HIS A 53 -2.19 1.98 -16.23
C HIS A 53 -3.45 2.82 -16.50
N GLY A 54 -4.45 2.27 -17.22
CA GLY A 54 -5.72 2.97 -17.47
C GLY A 54 -6.53 3.26 -16.22
N GLN A 55 -6.57 2.34 -15.24
CA GLN A 55 -7.25 2.57 -13.96
C GLN A 55 -6.60 3.73 -13.18
N LEU A 56 -5.25 3.81 -13.17
CA LEU A 56 -4.52 4.89 -12.50
C LEU A 56 -4.72 6.24 -13.20
N GLN A 57 -4.72 6.27 -14.55
CA GLN A 57 -5.03 7.49 -15.31
C GLN A 57 -6.46 7.99 -15.01
N ASP A 58 -7.41 7.09 -14.91
CA ASP A 58 -8.78 7.42 -14.55
C ASP A 58 -8.86 8.02 -13.14
N LEU A 59 -8.14 7.44 -12.16
CA LEU A 59 -8.08 7.98 -10.80
C LEU A 59 -7.40 9.35 -10.73
N GLU A 60 -6.32 9.56 -11.49
CA GLU A 60 -5.68 10.86 -11.58
C GLU A 60 -6.63 11.92 -12.12
N ALA A 61 -7.37 11.60 -13.18
CA ALA A 61 -8.37 12.50 -13.75
C ALA A 61 -9.52 12.78 -12.77
N ASP A 62 -9.98 11.75 -12.03
CA ASP A 62 -11.10 11.88 -11.09
C ASP A 62 -10.75 12.66 -9.83
N LEU A 63 -9.50 12.56 -9.34
CA LEU A 63 -9.03 13.24 -8.14
C LEU A 63 -8.45 14.62 -8.41
N GLY A 64 -8.14 14.92 -9.66
CA GLY A 64 -7.48 16.14 -10.11
C GLY A 64 -5.95 16.04 -10.08
N PRO A 65 -5.28 16.15 -11.24
CA PRO A 65 -3.82 16.03 -11.34
C PRO A 65 -3.07 17.14 -10.61
N GLU A 66 -3.76 18.25 -10.30
CA GLU A 66 -3.22 19.34 -9.48
C GLU A 66 -3.18 19.01 -7.99
N HIS A 67 -4.01 18.06 -7.54
CA HIS A 67 -4.09 17.65 -6.15
C HIS A 67 -3.31 16.37 -5.89
N TYR A 68 -3.45 15.36 -6.76
CA TYR A 68 -2.80 14.07 -6.59
C TYR A 68 -1.75 13.80 -7.68
N GLY A 69 -0.63 13.22 -7.26
CA GLY A 69 0.38 12.65 -8.13
C GLY A 69 0.47 11.14 -7.94
N TRP A 70 0.95 10.45 -8.98
CA TRP A 70 1.14 9.00 -8.97
C TRP A 70 2.54 8.65 -9.45
N ILE A 71 3.19 7.72 -8.75
CA ILE A 71 4.50 7.17 -9.11
C ILE A 71 4.38 5.66 -9.14
N GLY A 72 4.82 5.05 -10.23
CA GLY A 72 4.78 3.60 -10.41
C GLY A 72 5.06 3.19 -11.85
N GLN A 73 5.30 1.91 -12.03
CA GLN A 73 5.32 1.27 -13.34
C GLN A 73 4.68 -0.12 -13.26
N GLY A 74 4.34 -0.67 -14.40
CA GLY A 74 3.77 -2.02 -14.48
C GLY A 74 4.81 -3.09 -14.13
N ARG A 75 4.38 -4.16 -13.49
CA ARG A 75 5.23 -5.27 -13.06
C ARG A 75 6.01 -5.97 -14.17
N GLU A 76 5.57 -5.82 -15.42
CA GLU A 76 6.25 -6.32 -16.62
C GLU A 76 7.17 -5.26 -17.28
N GLY A 77 7.33 -4.10 -16.64
CA GLY A 77 8.09 -2.95 -17.11
C GLY A 77 7.28 -1.94 -17.92
N GLY A 78 7.59 -0.66 -17.71
CA GLY A 78 6.87 0.45 -18.35
C GLY A 78 5.40 0.52 -17.97
N SER A 79 4.48 0.52 -18.94
CA SER A 79 3.03 0.54 -18.70
C SER A 79 2.37 -0.83 -18.74
N ARG A 80 3.14 -1.92 -18.74
CA ARG A 80 2.63 -3.28 -18.90
C ARG A 80 2.39 -3.98 -17.57
N GLY A 81 1.26 -4.67 -17.47
CA GLY A 81 0.85 -5.40 -16.27
C GLY A 81 0.31 -4.50 -15.17
N GLU A 82 0.12 -5.07 -14.00
CA GLU A 82 -0.37 -4.39 -12.81
C GLU A 82 0.71 -3.50 -12.18
N PHE A 83 0.27 -2.38 -11.62
CA PHE A 83 1.13 -1.42 -10.94
C PHE A 83 1.04 -1.58 -9.42
N MET A 84 2.18 -1.46 -8.76
CA MET A 84 2.27 -1.17 -7.33
C MET A 84 2.51 0.33 -7.16
N ALA A 85 1.50 1.14 -7.53
CA ALA A 85 1.66 2.58 -7.58
C ALA A 85 1.56 3.23 -6.21
N ILE A 86 2.26 4.37 -6.05
CA ILE A 86 2.14 5.25 -4.89
C ILE A 86 1.48 6.55 -5.33
N GLY A 87 0.27 6.79 -4.83
CA GLY A 87 -0.46 8.05 -4.94
C GLY A 87 -0.13 8.96 -3.76
N TYR A 88 -0.06 10.26 -4.01
CA TYR A 88 0.25 11.22 -2.95
C TYR A 88 -0.46 12.57 -3.15
N ASP A 89 -0.87 13.19 -2.06
CA ASP A 89 -1.40 14.55 -2.02
C ASP A 89 -0.24 15.55 -2.21
N ARG A 90 -0.25 16.27 -3.35
CA ARG A 90 0.79 17.26 -3.73
C ARG A 90 0.88 18.43 -2.77
N THR A 91 -0.18 18.71 -2.02
CA THR A 91 -0.18 19.78 -1.01
C THR A 91 0.50 19.35 0.29
N ARG A 92 0.68 18.03 0.48
CA ARG A 92 1.29 17.45 1.66
C ARG A 92 2.65 16.86 1.41
N LEU A 93 2.85 16.17 0.30
CA LEU A 93 4.05 15.39 0.01
C LEU A 93 4.67 15.82 -1.32
N ARG A 94 5.98 16.07 -1.29
CA ARG A 94 6.77 16.36 -2.48
C ARG A 94 7.80 15.25 -2.70
N PRO A 95 7.73 14.50 -3.82
CA PRO A 95 8.71 13.46 -4.11
C PRO A 95 10.10 14.07 -4.33
N LEU A 96 11.11 13.45 -3.74
CA LEU A 96 12.53 13.80 -3.86
C LEU A 96 13.26 12.80 -4.76
N GLU A 97 12.99 11.51 -4.54
CA GLU A 97 13.62 10.41 -5.22
C GLU A 97 12.65 9.23 -5.28
N TYR A 98 12.70 8.43 -6.32
CA TYR A 98 11.93 7.19 -6.45
C TYR A 98 12.61 6.20 -7.37
N ASP A 99 12.31 4.93 -7.17
CA ASP A 99 12.74 3.84 -8.04
C ASP A 99 11.85 2.60 -7.81
N HIS A 100 12.20 1.52 -8.51
CA HIS A 100 11.51 0.25 -8.49
C HIS A 100 12.51 -0.89 -8.38
N PHE A 101 12.10 -2.01 -7.78
CA PHE A 101 12.84 -3.26 -7.87
C PHE A 101 11.87 -4.45 -7.86
N TRP A 102 12.30 -5.54 -8.51
CA TRP A 102 11.50 -6.75 -8.59
C TRP A 102 11.82 -7.69 -7.43
N LEU A 103 10.79 -8.36 -6.94
CA LEU A 103 10.88 -9.35 -5.88
C LEU A 103 11.31 -10.68 -6.48
N SER A 104 12.60 -10.77 -6.77
CA SER A 104 13.25 -11.90 -7.44
C SER A 104 14.74 -11.94 -7.12
N GLY A 105 15.44 -13.00 -7.54
CA GLY A 105 16.90 -13.10 -7.45
C GLY A 105 17.66 -12.13 -8.35
N THR A 106 16.95 -11.47 -9.29
CA THR A 106 17.48 -10.42 -10.17
C THR A 106 16.63 -9.14 -10.03
N PRO A 107 16.73 -8.43 -8.89
CA PRO A 107 15.80 -7.31 -8.57
C PRO A 107 15.84 -6.14 -9.53
N GLN A 108 16.91 -6.00 -10.33
CA GLN A 108 17.08 -4.90 -11.29
C GLN A 108 16.48 -5.22 -12.67
N GLU A 109 16.01 -6.46 -12.90
CA GLU A 109 15.48 -6.90 -14.18
C GLU A 109 13.95 -6.75 -14.21
N PRO A 110 13.38 -5.84 -15.03
CA PRO A 110 11.95 -5.69 -15.16
C PRO A 110 11.25 -6.98 -15.59
N GLY A 111 10.20 -7.36 -14.85
CA GLY A 111 9.45 -8.57 -15.11
C GLY A 111 10.09 -9.85 -14.60
N SER A 112 11.20 -9.76 -13.87
CA SER A 112 11.86 -10.97 -13.32
C SER A 112 10.99 -11.69 -12.27
N ASN A 113 10.99 -13.03 -12.32
CA ASN A 113 10.27 -13.92 -11.41
C ASN A 113 11.06 -15.22 -11.25
N THR A 114 11.99 -15.25 -10.30
CA THR A 114 12.94 -16.35 -10.16
C THR A 114 12.66 -17.29 -8.98
N TRP A 115 11.65 -16.98 -8.14
CA TRP A 115 11.34 -17.76 -6.93
C TRP A 115 10.10 -18.64 -7.09
N GLY A 116 9.66 -18.88 -8.34
CA GLY A 116 8.55 -19.78 -8.65
C GLY A 116 7.18 -19.22 -8.24
N GLY A 117 7.03 -17.90 -8.19
CA GLY A 117 5.75 -17.25 -8.04
C GLY A 117 4.91 -17.31 -9.31
N GLY A 118 3.61 -17.03 -9.19
CA GLY A 118 2.68 -17.01 -10.31
C GLY A 118 2.94 -15.87 -11.29
N TRP A 119 3.37 -14.72 -10.77
CA TRP A 119 3.56 -13.48 -11.53
C TRP A 119 4.81 -12.72 -11.07
N PRO A 120 5.40 -11.86 -11.94
CA PRO A 120 6.39 -10.91 -11.48
C PRO A 120 5.81 -10.01 -10.38
N ARG A 121 6.53 -9.90 -9.26
CA ARG A 121 6.17 -9.04 -8.14
C ARG A 121 7.24 -7.99 -7.95
N MET A 122 6.86 -6.82 -7.47
CA MET A 122 7.78 -5.69 -7.39
C MET A 122 7.44 -4.76 -6.23
N VAL A 123 8.35 -3.84 -5.97
CA VAL A 123 8.20 -2.73 -5.04
C VAL A 123 8.38 -1.43 -5.81
N THR A 124 7.49 -0.50 -5.59
CA THR A 124 7.71 0.92 -5.89
C THR A 124 8.05 1.61 -4.59
N TRP A 125 9.08 2.45 -4.59
CA TRP A 125 9.40 3.27 -3.44
C TRP A 125 9.62 4.74 -3.81
N VAL A 126 9.32 5.63 -2.87
CA VAL A 126 9.46 7.07 -3.02
C VAL A 126 9.96 7.66 -1.71
N ARG A 127 10.99 8.50 -1.79
CA ARG A 127 11.39 9.39 -0.71
C ARG A 127 10.65 10.71 -0.89
N PHE A 128 9.94 11.13 0.12
CA PHE A 128 9.18 12.37 0.13
C PHE A 128 9.74 13.38 1.12
N HIS A 129 9.59 14.66 0.79
CA HIS A 129 9.60 15.74 1.76
C HIS A 129 8.16 16.02 2.23
N ASP A 130 7.93 15.99 3.53
CA ASP A 130 6.65 16.37 4.14
C ASP A 130 6.56 17.90 4.26
N LEU A 131 5.73 18.51 3.44
CA LEU A 131 5.57 19.97 3.36
C LEU A 131 4.94 20.57 4.64
N SER A 132 4.29 19.77 5.47
CA SER A 132 3.68 20.25 6.72
C SER A 132 4.51 19.94 7.94
N GLY A 133 5.24 18.82 7.95
CA GLY A 133 6.10 18.40 9.07
C GLY A 133 7.56 18.82 8.91
N GLY A 134 7.98 19.17 7.69
CA GLY A 134 9.34 19.65 7.40
C GLY A 134 10.42 18.56 7.35
N GLY A 135 10.06 17.28 7.56
CA GLY A 135 10.97 16.13 7.51
C GLY A 135 10.87 15.34 6.21
N GLU A 136 11.68 14.31 6.11
CA GLU A 136 11.59 13.31 5.05
C GLU A 136 10.86 12.08 5.53
N LEU A 137 10.23 11.36 4.61
CA LEU A 137 9.68 10.03 4.82
C LEU A 137 9.95 9.17 3.60
N PHE A 138 10.12 7.87 3.83
CA PHE A 138 10.27 6.86 2.80
C PHE A 138 9.01 6.01 2.73
N ALA A 139 8.39 5.96 1.57
CA ALA A 139 7.22 5.12 1.32
C ALA A 139 7.58 3.99 0.37
N ALA A 140 7.16 2.77 0.68
CA ALA A 140 7.24 1.63 -0.22
C ALA A 140 5.86 1.00 -0.38
N ASN A 141 5.55 0.52 -1.58
CA ASN A 141 4.32 -0.19 -1.88
C ASN A 141 4.61 -1.46 -2.66
N THR A 142 3.92 -2.55 -2.31
CA THR A 142 4.18 -3.87 -2.88
C THR A 142 2.90 -4.71 -3.00
N HIS A 143 3.01 -5.80 -3.77
CA HIS A 143 2.03 -6.87 -3.83
C HIS A 143 2.80 -8.19 -3.90
N PHE A 144 2.72 -9.00 -2.84
CA PHE A 144 3.43 -10.27 -2.76
C PHE A 144 2.72 -11.36 -3.56
N ASP A 145 3.41 -12.47 -3.78
CA ASP A 145 2.88 -13.57 -4.59
C ASP A 145 1.73 -14.31 -3.88
N ASP A 146 0.65 -14.55 -4.58
CA ASP A 146 -0.55 -15.22 -4.08
C ASP A 146 -0.39 -16.75 -3.98
N ALA A 147 0.43 -17.34 -4.85
CA ALA A 147 0.55 -18.80 -4.98
C ALA A 147 1.72 -19.39 -4.17
N SER A 148 2.89 -18.74 -4.16
CA SER A 148 4.13 -19.31 -3.62
C SER A 148 4.48 -18.73 -2.24
N ALA A 149 4.36 -19.53 -1.19
CA ALA A 149 4.84 -19.18 0.15
C ALA A 149 6.34 -18.87 0.17
N TYR A 150 7.14 -19.67 -0.54
CA TYR A 150 8.58 -19.44 -0.66
C TYR A 150 8.90 -18.09 -1.31
N ALA A 151 8.18 -17.71 -2.37
CA ALA A 151 8.36 -16.40 -3.00
C ALA A 151 8.01 -15.26 -2.03
N ARG A 152 6.96 -15.42 -1.20
CA ARG A 152 6.60 -14.42 -0.17
C ARG A 152 7.69 -14.28 0.90
N GLU A 153 8.27 -15.39 1.36
CA GLU A 153 9.37 -15.36 2.35
C GLU A 153 10.62 -14.67 1.79
N CYS A 154 11.06 -15.04 0.58
CA CYS A 154 12.16 -14.37 -0.10
C CYS A 154 11.87 -12.89 -0.35
N SER A 155 10.62 -12.54 -0.69
CA SER A 155 10.19 -11.15 -0.89
C SER A 155 10.28 -10.32 0.38
N ALA A 156 9.89 -10.89 1.53
CA ALA A 156 10.00 -10.21 2.82
C ALA A 156 11.47 -9.96 3.21
N GLU A 157 12.34 -10.93 2.96
CA GLU A 157 13.78 -10.78 3.23
C GLU A 157 14.40 -9.68 2.36
N LEU A 158 14.17 -9.73 1.04
CA LEU A 158 14.67 -8.70 0.12
C LEU A 158 14.11 -7.32 0.44
N LEU A 159 12.81 -7.20 0.71
CA LEU A 159 12.20 -5.92 1.07
C LEU A 159 12.82 -5.36 2.34
N ALA A 160 13.01 -6.17 3.39
CA ALA A 160 13.66 -5.74 4.62
C ALA A 160 15.11 -5.27 4.39
N GLU A 161 15.90 -6.00 3.61
CA GLU A 161 17.26 -5.61 3.22
C GLU A 161 17.27 -4.26 2.50
N ARG A 162 16.37 -4.07 1.51
CA ARG A 162 16.27 -2.84 0.74
C ARG A 162 15.83 -1.66 1.58
N LEU A 163 14.87 -1.83 2.47
CA LEU A 163 14.43 -0.78 3.41
C LEU A 163 15.58 -0.30 4.30
N ASN A 164 16.38 -1.23 4.81
CA ASN A 164 17.53 -0.89 5.65
C ASN A 164 18.66 -0.20 4.87
N THR A 165 18.80 -0.48 3.58
CA THR A 165 19.83 0.13 2.73
C THR A 165 19.40 1.49 2.19
N LEU A 166 18.15 1.61 1.72
CA LEU A 166 17.65 2.81 1.04
C LEU A 166 17.19 3.91 2.02
N ALA A 167 16.76 3.53 3.21
CA ALA A 167 16.21 4.46 4.20
C ALA A 167 16.66 4.12 5.64
N PRO A 168 17.97 4.10 5.94
CA PRO A 168 18.47 3.67 7.25
C PRO A 168 18.00 4.58 8.39
N GLU A 169 17.87 5.87 8.14
CA GLU A 169 17.55 6.88 9.18
C GLU A 169 16.30 7.71 8.86
N VAL A 170 15.61 7.38 7.76
CA VAL A 170 14.39 8.08 7.36
C VAL A 170 13.17 7.27 7.82
N PRO A 171 12.16 7.88 8.43
CA PRO A 171 10.94 7.17 8.79
C PRO A 171 10.32 6.48 7.57
N ARG A 172 9.96 5.20 7.75
CA ARG A 172 9.47 4.32 6.67
C ARG A 172 7.99 4.01 6.85
N ILE A 173 7.27 4.00 5.74
CA ILE A 173 5.90 3.51 5.64
C ILE A 173 5.87 2.47 4.52
N VAL A 174 5.35 1.29 4.81
CA VAL A 174 5.20 0.22 3.83
C VAL A 174 3.73 -0.13 3.72
N THR A 175 3.19 -0.07 2.52
CA THR A 175 1.83 -0.49 2.18
C THR A 175 1.89 -1.70 1.27
N GLY A 176 0.89 -2.56 1.32
CA GLY A 176 0.85 -3.69 0.40
C GLY A 176 -0.29 -4.65 0.67
N ASP A 177 -0.56 -5.46 -0.35
CA ASP A 177 -1.19 -6.75 -0.27
C ASP A 177 -0.07 -7.80 -0.17
N PHE A 178 0.04 -8.43 0.99
CA PHE A 178 1.11 -9.39 1.26
C PHE A 178 0.70 -10.85 1.01
N ASN A 179 -0.56 -11.08 0.63
CA ASN A 179 -1.11 -12.40 0.34
C ASN A 179 -0.83 -13.44 1.45
N THR A 180 -0.74 -12.97 2.69
CA THR A 180 -0.54 -13.79 3.88
C THR A 180 -1.12 -13.08 5.10
N PRO A 181 -1.66 -13.79 6.08
CA PRO A 181 -2.22 -13.18 7.28
C PRO A 181 -1.19 -12.41 8.10
N ALA A 182 -1.59 -11.25 8.63
CA ALA A 182 -0.85 -10.58 9.70
C ALA A 182 -0.87 -11.43 10.98
N GLY A 183 0.13 -11.26 11.84
CA GLY A 183 0.25 -11.98 13.12
C GLY A 183 1.09 -13.24 12.99
N ASP A 184 0.50 -14.38 12.76
CA ASP A 184 1.18 -15.69 12.85
C ASP A 184 1.98 -16.10 11.59
N SER A 185 2.27 -15.19 10.67
CA SER A 185 3.05 -15.50 9.47
C SER A 185 4.54 -15.18 9.61
N THR A 186 5.40 -16.04 9.05
CA THR A 186 6.85 -15.82 8.96
C THR A 186 7.20 -14.54 8.19
N VAL A 187 6.39 -14.21 7.18
CA VAL A 187 6.51 -13.00 6.34
C VAL A 187 6.29 -11.75 7.16
N HIS A 188 5.19 -11.70 7.93
CA HIS A 188 4.88 -10.55 8.80
C HIS A 188 5.95 -10.38 9.87
N ALA A 189 6.32 -11.47 10.58
CA ALA A 189 7.37 -11.46 11.60
C ALA A 189 8.73 -11.00 11.04
N ALA A 190 9.10 -11.43 9.82
CA ALA A 190 10.35 -11.03 9.18
C ALA A 190 10.40 -9.51 8.93
N LEU A 191 9.34 -8.92 8.38
CA LEU A 191 9.28 -7.48 8.14
C LEU A 191 9.32 -6.66 9.44
N LEU A 192 8.60 -7.10 10.49
CA LEU A 192 8.62 -6.41 11.78
C LEU A 192 10.00 -6.46 12.44
N THR A 193 10.70 -7.61 12.37
CA THR A 193 11.96 -7.81 13.08
C THR A 193 13.18 -7.35 12.29
N ARG A 194 13.27 -7.69 10.98
CA ARG A 194 14.45 -7.39 10.16
C ARG A 194 14.48 -5.97 9.64
N ALA A 195 13.32 -5.35 9.39
CA ALA A 195 13.22 -3.96 8.95
C ALA A 195 12.86 -2.99 10.08
N ASP A 196 12.82 -3.44 11.33
CA ASP A 196 12.45 -2.65 12.51
C ASP A 196 11.15 -1.85 12.32
N LEU A 197 10.11 -2.55 11.87
CA LEU A 197 8.79 -1.99 11.63
C LEU A 197 7.78 -2.39 12.72
N VAL A 198 6.68 -1.67 12.78
CA VAL A 198 5.48 -2.03 13.55
C VAL A 198 4.28 -2.13 12.61
N ASP A 199 3.38 -3.05 12.90
CA ASP A 199 2.07 -3.09 12.23
C ASP A 199 1.22 -1.95 12.78
N THR A 200 0.77 -1.06 11.90
CA THR A 200 -0.03 0.10 12.32
C THR A 200 -1.37 -0.29 12.92
N TRP A 201 -1.92 -1.43 12.55
CA TRP A 201 -3.13 -1.97 13.17
C TRP A 201 -2.89 -2.33 14.64
N GLU A 202 -1.79 -3.04 14.93
CA GLU A 202 -1.47 -3.44 16.30
C GLU A 202 -0.99 -2.27 17.17
N ALA A 203 -0.31 -1.30 16.57
CA ALA A 203 0.21 -0.11 17.25
C ALA A 203 -0.85 0.99 17.47
N ALA A 204 -2.04 0.87 16.86
CA ALA A 204 -3.06 1.91 16.91
C ALA A 204 -3.67 2.08 18.31
N GLU A 205 -3.82 3.36 18.74
CA GLU A 205 -4.56 3.75 19.95
C GLU A 205 -6.07 3.38 19.83
N GLU A 206 -6.62 3.55 18.62
CA GLU A 206 -8.01 3.22 18.29
C GLU A 206 -8.04 2.33 17.04
N ARG A 207 -8.83 1.26 17.08
CA ARG A 207 -9.05 0.36 15.94
C ARG A 207 -10.52 0.31 15.56
N GLY A 208 -10.78 0.27 14.25
CA GLY A 208 -12.10 -0.06 13.73
C GLY A 208 -12.46 -1.55 13.94
N PRO A 209 -13.61 -1.98 13.45
CA PRO A 209 -13.98 -3.39 13.44
C PRO A 209 -12.93 -4.23 12.71
N ALA A 210 -12.57 -5.38 13.31
CA ALA A 210 -11.66 -6.35 12.70
C ALA A 210 -12.40 -7.21 11.68
N HIS A 211 -11.95 -7.19 10.44
CA HIS A 211 -12.47 -8.00 9.34
C HIS A 211 -11.31 -8.64 8.57
N GLY A 212 -11.59 -9.67 7.75
CA GLY A 212 -10.70 -10.07 6.70
C GLY A 212 -10.61 -8.96 5.65
N THR A 213 -9.42 -8.69 5.12
CA THR A 213 -9.24 -7.62 4.12
C THR A 213 -9.65 -8.06 2.72
N PHE A 214 -9.49 -9.32 2.35
CA PHE A 214 -10.05 -9.90 1.13
C PHE A 214 -11.46 -10.45 1.39
N HIS A 215 -12.45 -9.99 0.65
CA HIS A 215 -13.85 -10.37 0.86
C HIS A 215 -14.60 -10.78 -0.42
N ASP A 216 -13.95 -10.74 -1.59
CA ASP A 216 -14.50 -11.18 -2.88
C ASP A 216 -15.92 -10.60 -3.15
N TYR A 217 -16.08 -9.28 -2.95
CA TYR A 217 -17.35 -8.54 -3.10
C TYR A 217 -18.51 -9.05 -2.22
N ARG A 218 -18.23 -9.84 -1.19
CA ARG A 218 -19.19 -10.32 -0.18
C ARG A 218 -19.08 -9.47 1.09
N PRO A 219 -20.05 -9.53 1.99
CA PRO A 219 -19.91 -8.88 3.30
C PRO A 219 -18.63 -9.34 4.00
N PRO A 220 -17.80 -8.40 4.51
CA PRO A 220 -16.55 -8.74 5.18
C PRO A 220 -16.75 -9.69 6.36
N VAL A 221 -15.84 -10.65 6.51
CA VAL A 221 -15.90 -11.65 7.60
C VAL A 221 -15.30 -11.05 8.86
N PRO A 222 -16.08 -10.92 9.97
CA PRO A 222 -15.54 -10.46 11.24
C PRO A 222 -14.42 -11.38 11.73
N GLY A 223 -13.29 -10.79 12.15
CA GLY A 223 -12.12 -11.54 12.62
C GLY A 223 -11.41 -12.38 11.56
N GLY A 224 -11.71 -12.17 10.28
CA GLY A 224 -10.99 -12.83 9.17
C GLY A 224 -9.57 -12.30 8.99
N ASP A 225 -8.82 -12.93 8.08
CA ASP A 225 -7.41 -12.65 7.85
C ASP A 225 -7.19 -11.26 7.23
N ARG A 226 -6.29 -10.48 7.84
CA ARG A 226 -5.76 -9.26 7.25
C ARG A 226 -4.54 -9.61 6.39
N ILE A 227 -4.68 -9.58 5.07
CA ILE A 227 -3.57 -9.82 4.13
C ILE A 227 -3.03 -8.52 3.54
N ASP A 228 -3.76 -7.41 3.67
CA ASP A 228 -3.33 -6.06 3.35
C ASP A 228 -2.88 -5.36 4.63
N TRP A 229 -1.67 -4.77 4.60
CA TRP A 229 -1.07 -4.13 5.78
C TRP A 229 -0.53 -2.75 5.47
N ILE A 230 -0.47 -1.95 6.53
CA ILE A 230 0.36 -0.74 6.61
C ILE A 230 1.34 -0.97 7.75
N LEU A 231 2.63 -1.00 7.41
CA LEU A 231 3.72 -1.08 8.39
C LEU A 231 4.44 0.27 8.46
N ALA A 232 4.98 0.61 9.61
CA ALA A 232 5.71 1.86 9.80
C ALA A 232 6.95 1.64 10.67
N SER A 233 7.94 2.54 10.59
CA SER A 233 9.11 2.52 11.46
C SER A 233 8.73 2.50 12.93
N ARG A 234 9.49 1.78 13.74
CA ARG A 234 9.35 1.80 15.21
C ARG A 234 9.40 3.23 15.73
N GLY A 235 8.57 3.54 16.71
CA GLY A 235 8.42 4.89 17.25
C GLY A 235 7.38 5.75 16.52
N THR A 236 6.83 5.28 15.40
CA THR A 236 5.65 5.90 14.78
C THR A 236 4.47 5.83 15.74
N ARG A 237 3.83 6.96 15.96
CA ARG A 237 2.59 7.03 16.74
C ARG A 237 1.41 6.81 15.81
N VAL A 238 0.61 5.79 16.08
CA VAL A 238 -0.59 5.47 15.30
C VAL A 238 -1.82 5.80 16.13
N ARG A 239 -2.54 6.85 15.75
CA ARG A 239 -3.75 7.25 16.46
C ARG A 239 -4.92 6.33 16.16
N ARG A 240 -5.09 5.97 14.88
CA ARG A 240 -6.19 5.12 14.46
C ARG A 240 -5.81 4.25 13.26
N ALA A 241 -6.27 3.01 13.28
CA ALA A 241 -6.26 2.11 12.13
C ALA A 241 -7.68 1.58 11.85
N THR A 242 -8.05 1.51 10.58
CA THR A 242 -9.38 1.05 10.16
C THR A 242 -9.29 0.23 8.88
N LEU A 243 -10.24 -0.70 8.73
CA LEU A 243 -10.56 -1.35 7.47
C LEU A 243 -11.82 -0.66 6.94
N ASN A 244 -11.75 -0.07 5.77
CA ASN A 244 -12.83 0.74 5.24
C ASN A 244 -13.84 -0.15 4.49
N ASP A 245 -15.02 -0.31 5.04
CA ASP A 245 -16.12 -1.13 4.52
C ASP A 245 -17.12 -0.32 3.68
N PHE A 246 -16.71 0.82 3.16
CA PHE A 246 -17.54 1.68 2.33
C PHE A 246 -18.11 0.92 1.12
N ALA A 247 -19.41 0.76 1.10
CA ALA A 247 -20.14 0.06 0.05
C ALA A 247 -21.51 0.73 -0.20
N PRO A 248 -21.57 1.86 -0.91
CA PRO A 248 -22.82 2.56 -1.17
C PRO A 248 -23.78 1.66 -1.95
N ASN A 249 -24.99 1.46 -1.41
CA ASN A 249 -25.99 0.54 -1.96
C ASN A 249 -25.47 -0.90 -2.15
N GLY A 250 -24.57 -1.36 -1.28
CA GLY A 250 -23.98 -2.69 -1.34
C GLY A 250 -22.94 -2.88 -2.46
N ARG A 251 -22.45 -1.81 -3.07
CA ARG A 251 -21.43 -1.87 -4.13
C ARG A 251 -20.06 -1.56 -3.53
N TYR A 252 -19.25 -2.59 -3.42
CA TYR A 252 -17.87 -2.44 -2.97
C TYR A 252 -16.98 -1.84 -4.07
N PRO A 253 -16.01 -0.97 -3.70
CA PRO A 253 -15.05 -0.39 -4.65
C PRO A 253 -14.04 -1.41 -5.19
N SER A 254 -13.73 -2.46 -4.41
CA SER A 254 -12.82 -3.55 -4.71
C SER A 254 -13.30 -4.82 -3.99
N ASP A 255 -12.67 -5.94 -4.27
CA ASP A 255 -12.78 -7.20 -3.53
C ASP A 255 -11.90 -7.22 -2.26
N HIS A 256 -11.09 -6.18 -2.07
CA HIS A 256 -10.34 -5.89 -0.84
C HIS A 256 -10.89 -4.67 -0.12
N LEU A 257 -10.86 -4.70 1.21
CA LEU A 257 -11.11 -3.52 2.04
C LEU A 257 -9.85 -2.63 2.08
N PRO A 258 -9.95 -1.33 1.77
CA PRO A 258 -8.85 -0.40 2.01
C PRO A 258 -8.43 -0.38 3.48
N VAL A 259 -7.15 -0.58 3.74
CA VAL A 259 -6.54 -0.41 5.07
C VAL A 259 -6.13 1.04 5.24
N GLN A 260 -6.47 1.64 6.37
CA GLN A 260 -6.18 3.04 6.64
C GLN A 260 -5.47 3.21 7.98
N ALA A 261 -4.52 4.13 8.03
CA ALA A 261 -3.86 4.54 9.26
C ALA A 261 -3.77 6.07 9.35
N LEU A 262 -4.09 6.59 10.52
CA LEU A 262 -3.81 7.97 10.91
C LEU A 262 -2.59 7.94 11.82
N LEU A 263 -1.44 8.34 11.30
CA LEU A 263 -0.17 8.18 11.97
C LEU A 263 0.68 9.45 11.97
N ARG A 264 1.71 9.44 12.79
CA ARG A 264 2.73 10.47 12.89
C ARG A 264 4.07 9.78 13.03
N THR A 265 4.95 9.96 12.06
CA THR A 265 6.30 9.40 12.09
C THR A 265 7.12 10.04 13.20
N ALA A 266 8.07 9.29 13.77
CA ALA A 266 9.09 9.89 14.63
C ALA A 266 9.97 10.84 13.78
N CYS A 267 10.35 11.97 14.38
CA CYS A 267 11.32 12.90 13.79
C CYS A 267 12.72 12.34 13.92
#